data_09a985f93bea4310b5320ddc274abb92
#
_entry.id   09a985f93bea4310b5320ddc274abb92
#
_cell.length_a   1.000
_cell.length_b   1.000
_cell.length_c   1.000
_cell.angle_alpha   90.00
_cell.angle_beta   90.00
_cell.angle_gamma   90.00
#
_symmetry.space_group_name_H-M   'P 1'
#
loop_
_entity.id
_entity.type
_entity.pdbx_description
1 polymer ?
#
loop_
_entity_poly.entity_id
_entity_poly.type
_entity_poly.pdbx_seq_one_letter_code
_entity_poly.pdbx_strand_id
1 'polypeptide(L)'
;MLDKFYKQFKSGTDIRGVASEGVEGLPVNLTDDVVARMADGFVLWLSKKVSKAPETLTISIGRDSRISGPHIVSICSERFKRCGATVLDCSLASTPSMFMTTVDLGCDGALQITASHHPFNRNGLKFFTREGGLEGSDIEEILEYAQNGESPAENSCGKIKKVDYMTDYAKGLCKKIKEEVNAEDYDHPLKGFKIVVDAGNGAGGFYADKVLSVLGADTTGSRYLEPDGMFPNHIPNPEDATAMASICEAVKEANADLGVIFDTDVDRGGAVDNKGNEINRNRLVAVAAAIALEGNEGGTVVTDSITSSGLKEFIENTLGGQHYRYRRGYKNVIDKALELNAQGINCPLAIETSGHAAMKENYFLDDGAYLCTKIIIKAAQLRKEGKELDELTAALKEPVESKEVRFKILESDFRACGEKIIGD
;
A
#
# COMPACT_ATOMS: atom_id res chain seq x y z
N MET A 1 4.53 4.92 29.26
CA MET A 1 5.56 5.58 28.41
C MET A 1 6.56 4.55 27.95
N LEU A 2 6.84 4.48 26.65
CA LEU A 2 7.76 3.53 26.09
C LEU A 2 9.21 3.81 26.50
N ASP A 3 9.93 2.77 26.90
CA ASP A 3 11.36 2.81 27.10
C ASP A 3 12.11 2.95 25.76
N LYS A 4 13.45 3.14 25.81
CA LYS A 4 14.26 3.32 24.61
C LYS A 4 14.24 2.10 23.70
N PHE A 5 14.12 0.88 24.28
CA PHE A 5 14.14 -0.37 23.52
C PHE A 5 12.85 -0.54 22.70
N TYR A 6 11.68 -0.38 23.32
CA TYR A 6 10.40 -0.52 22.59
C TYR A 6 10.09 0.68 21.71
N LYS A 7 10.52 1.89 22.08
CA LYS A 7 10.33 3.11 21.26
C LYS A 7 10.97 3.03 19.89
N GLN A 8 12.09 2.28 19.71
CA GLN A 8 12.77 2.12 18.43
C GLN A 8 11.92 1.41 17.37
N PHE A 9 10.95 0.59 17.79
CA PHE A 9 10.09 -0.15 16.86
C PHE A 9 8.94 0.68 16.31
N LYS A 10 8.57 1.79 16.94
CA LYS A 10 7.51 2.67 16.45
C LYS A 10 7.95 3.40 15.19
N SER A 11 7.30 3.11 14.07
CA SER A 11 7.55 3.72 12.76
C SER A 11 6.24 4.30 12.20
N GLY A 12 5.91 5.52 12.64
CA GLY A 12 4.62 6.13 12.30
C GLY A 12 3.45 5.35 12.89
N THR A 13 2.67 4.75 12.02
CA THR A 13 1.48 3.93 12.31
C THR A 13 1.75 2.43 12.19
N ASP A 14 3.02 2.03 12.07
CA ASP A 14 3.49 0.64 11.95
C ASP A 14 4.52 0.32 13.03
N ILE A 15 4.78 -0.98 13.18
CA ILE A 15 5.94 -1.49 13.92
C ILE A 15 6.97 -1.95 12.90
N ARG A 16 8.25 -1.55 13.07
CA ARG A 16 9.33 -1.98 12.18
C ARG A 16 10.62 -2.25 12.95
N GLY A 17 11.38 -3.26 12.50
CA GLY A 17 12.66 -3.63 13.08
C GLY A 17 13.58 -4.34 12.10
N VAL A 18 14.77 -4.71 12.57
CA VAL A 18 15.71 -5.59 11.87
C VAL A 18 15.32 -7.02 12.21
N ALA A 19 14.92 -7.82 11.22
CA ALA A 19 14.37 -9.15 11.37
C ALA A 19 15.29 -10.27 10.83
N SER A 20 16.34 -9.89 10.06
CA SER A 20 17.29 -10.85 9.51
C SER A 20 18.70 -10.29 9.59
N GLU A 21 19.68 -11.17 9.75
CA GLU A 21 21.10 -10.85 9.67
C GLU A 21 21.50 -10.50 8.21
N GLY A 22 22.74 -10.04 8.01
CA GLY A 22 23.34 -9.83 6.70
C GLY A 22 23.67 -8.36 6.38
N VAL A 23 23.42 -7.43 7.31
CA VAL A 23 23.87 -6.04 7.19
C VAL A 23 24.75 -5.68 8.38
N GLU A 24 26.00 -5.34 8.11
CA GLU A 24 26.98 -4.99 9.14
C GLU A 24 26.51 -3.79 9.98
N GLY A 25 26.64 -3.89 11.30
CA GLY A 25 26.23 -2.85 12.26
C GLY A 25 24.74 -2.77 12.52
N LEU A 26 23.91 -3.64 11.93
CA LEU A 26 22.48 -3.72 12.16
C LEU A 26 22.09 -5.09 12.76
N PRO A 27 22.26 -5.31 14.06
CA PRO A 27 21.85 -6.55 14.71
C PRO A 27 20.33 -6.74 14.67
N VAL A 28 19.91 -8.01 14.62
CA VAL A 28 18.48 -8.36 14.72
C VAL A 28 17.94 -7.88 16.07
N ASN A 29 16.88 -7.07 16.01
CA ASN A 29 16.17 -6.56 17.19
C ASN A 29 14.68 -7.00 17.21
N LEU A 30 14.11 -7.36 16.07
CA LEU A 30 12.78 -7.92 15.95
C LEU A 30 12.89 -9.45 16.19
N THR A 31 13.23 -9.83 17.42
CA THR A 31 13.42 -11.22 17.85
C THR A 31 12.10 -11.93 18.11
N ASP A 32 12.13 -13.27 18.21
CA ASP A 32 10.93 -14.09 18.45
C ASP A 32 10.15 -13.66 19.71
N ASP A 33 10.86 -13.41 20.82
CA ASP A 33 10.23 -12.93 22.07
C ASP A 33 9.58 -11.56 21.88
N VAL A 34 10.25 -10.65 21.19
CA VAL A 34 9.73 -9.30 20.92
C VAL A 34 8.49 -9.36 20.02
N VAL A 35 8.52 -10.16 18.96
CA VAL A 35 7.37 -10.37 18.06
C VAL A 35 6.20 -11.02 18.83
N ALA A 36 6.47 -12.03 19.67
CA ALA A 36 5.44 -12.69 20.46
C ALA A 36 4.74 -11.70 21.40
N ARG A 37 5.49 -10.84 22.10
CA ARG A 37 4.94 -9.81 22.98
C ARG A 37 4.13 -8.75 22.21
N MET A 38 4.57 -8.35 21.03
CA MET A 38 3.83 -7.43 20.16
C MET A 38 2.53 -8.06 19.67
N ALA A 39 2.54 -9.35 19.33
CA ALA A 39 1.34 -10.09 18.95
C ALA A 39 0.32 -10.15 20.11
N ASP A 40 0.77 -10.43 21.32
CA ASP A 40 -0.07 -10.38 22.52
C ASP A 40 -0.64 -8.99 22.77
N GLY A 41 0.20 -7.95 22.67
CA GLY A 41 -0.20 -6.57 22.79
C GLY A 41 -1.28 -6.18 21.78
N PHE A 42 -1.16 -6.64 20.54
CA PHE A 42 -2.19 -6.43 19.52
C PHE A 42 -3.53 -7.09 19.90
N VAL A 43 -3.52 -8.32 20.38
CA VAL A 43 -4.74 -9.01 20.84
C VAL A 43 -5.42 -8.24 21.97
N LEU A 44 -4.65 -7.78 22.96
CA LEU A 44 -5.18 -7.00 24.09
C LEU A 44 -5.80 -5.69 23.61
N TRP A 45 -5.07 -4.95 22.77
CA TRP A 45 -5.55 -3.72 22.16
C TRP A 45 -6.82 -3.95 21.33
N LEU A 46 -6.82 -4.96 20.43
CA LEU A 46 -7.94 -5.26 19.56
C LEU A 46 -9.18 -5.66 20.36
N SER A 47 -9.02 -6.55 21.36
CA SER A 47 -10.09 -6.96 22.28
C SER A 47 -10.78 -5.78 22.94
N LYS A 48 -10.00 -4.82 23.43
CA LYS A 48 -10.49 -3.57 24.01
C LYS A 48 -11.17 -2.69 22.96
N LYS A 49 -10.56 -2.52 21.79
CA LYS A 49 -11.05 -1.67 20.69
C LYS A 49 -12.41 -2.11 20.17
N VAL A 50 -12.59 -3.42 19.95
CA VAL A 50 -13.84 -3.99 19.43
C VAL A 50 -14.81 -4.48 20.52
N SER A 51 -14.44 -4.38 21.80
CA SER A 51 -15.22 -4.83 22.96
C SER A 51 -15.60 -6.30 22.87
N LYS A 52 -14.66 -7.17 22.48
CA LYS A 52 -14.82 -8.62 22.37
C LYS A 52 -13.76 -9.34 23.19
N ALA A 53 -14.12 -10.50 23.79
CA ALA A 53 -13.15 -11.35 24.47
C ALA A 53 -12.15 -11.95 23.47
N PRO A 54 -10.86 -12.12 23.83
CA PRO A 54 -9.82 -12.62 22.92
C PRO A 54 -10.18 -13.90 22.18
N GLU A 55 -10.84 -14.84 22.85
CA GLU A 55 -11.26 -16.13 22.29
C GLU A 55 -12.39 -16.04 21.26
N THR A 56 -13.02 -14.89 21.13
CA THR A 56 -14.08 -14.64 20.13
C THR A 56 -13.59 -13.86 18.92
N LEU A 57 -12.33 -13.42 18.95
CA LEU A 57 -11.75 -12.65 17.84
C LEU A 57 -11.51 -13.52 16.61
N THR A 58 -11.71 -12.93 15.45
CA THR A 58 -11.22 -13.44 14.17
C THR A 58 -10.18 -12.46 13.62
N ILE A 59 -8.94 -12.93 13.46
CA ILE A 59 -7.80 -12.13 13.03
C ILE A 59 -7.24 -12.75 11.76
N SER A 60 -7.13 -11.95 10.70
CA SER A 60 -6.40 -12.36 9.49
C SER A 60 -4.93 -11.96 9.57
N ILE A 61 -4.08 -12.77 8.97
CA ILE A 61 -2.64 -12.51 8.89
C ILE A 61 -2.11 -12.86 7.50
N GLY A 62 -1.33 -11.96 6.93
CA GLY A 62 -0.64 -12.13 5.66
C GLY A 62 0.77 -11.58 5.72
N ARG A 63 1.52 -11.75 4.65
CA ARG A 63 2.90 -11.25 4.52
C ARG A 63 3.25 -10.90 3.09
N ASP A 64 4.23 -10.03 2.93
CA ASP A 64 4.92 -9.82 1.67
C ASP A 64 5.95 -10.94 1.38
N SER A 65 6.84 -10.72 0.40
CA SER A 65 7.84 -11.71 -0.04
C SER A 65 9.04 -11.85 0.89
N ARG A 66 9.22 -11.01 1.92
CA ARG A 66 10.41 -10.96 2.78
C ARG A 66 10.74 -12.30 3.43
N ILE A 67 12.03 -12.65 3.48
CA ILE A 67 12.53 -13.95 3.96
C ILE A 67 12.13 -14.26 5.40
N SER A 68 12.06 -13.25 6.28
CA SER A 68 11.64 -13.42 7.68
C SER A 68 10.10 -13.51 7.86
N GLY A 69 9.32 -13.19 6.80
CA GLY A 69 7.87 -13.14 6.85
C GLY A 69 7.22 -14.43 7.34
N PRO A 70 7.51 -15.62 6.75
CA PRO A 70 6.90 -16.88 7.18
C PRO A 70 7.10 -17.20 8.66
N HIS A 71 8.29 -16.91 9.18
CA HIS A 71 8.63 -17.14 10.58
C HIS A 71 7.83 -16.22 11.52
N ILE A 72 7.77 -14.93 11.20
CA ILE A 72 6.99 -13.95 11.99
C ILE A 72 5.50 -14.28 11.95
N VAL A 73 4.94 -14.67 10.80
CA VAL A 73 3.55 -15.15 10.67
C VAL A 73 3.29 -16.34 11.61
N SER A 74 4.23 -17.30 11.67
CA SER A 74 4.10 -18.46 12.55
C SER A 74 4.03 -18.06 14.03
N ILE A 75 4.90 -17.15 14.48
CA ILE A 75 4.91 -16.66 15.86
C ILE A 75 3.59 -15.95 16.18
N CYS A 76 3.18 -14.98 15.39
CA CYS A 76 1.95 -14.22 15.60
C CYS A 76 0.73 -15.14 15.61
N SER A 77 0.62 -16.05 14.64
CA SER A 77 -0.51 -16.98 14.52
C SER A 77 -0.63 -17.89 15.73
N GLU A 78 0.48 -18.42 16.25
CA GLU A 78 0.45 -19.26 17.47
C GLU A 78 0.09 -18.43 18.72
N ARG A 79 0.52 -17.17 18.81
CA ARG A 79 0.11 -16.28 19.92
C ARG A 79 -1.39 -16.00 19.87
N PHE A 80 -1.93 -15.65 18.71
CA PHE A 80 -3.37 -15.44 18.52
C PHE A 80 -4.19 -16.69 18.81
N LYS A 81 -3.74 -17.85 18.36
CA LYS A 81 -4.39 -19.12 18.65
C LYS A 81 -4.37 -19.47 20.15
N ARG A 82 -3.27 -19.20 20.87
CA ARG A 82 -3.15 -19.49 22.31
C ARG A 82 -4.18 -18.75 23.16
N CYS A 83 -4.62 -17.55 22.76
CA CYS A 83 -5.69 -16.84 23.45
C CYS A 83 -7.10 -17.26 23.02
N GLY A 84 -7.22 -18.24 22.12
CA GLY A 84 -8.51 -18.76 21.64
C GLY A 84 -9.02 -18.14 20.34
N ALA A 85 -8.33 -17.16 19.76
CA ALA A 85 -8.77 -16.50 18.56
C ALA A 85 -8.79 -17.43 17.33
N THR A 86 -9.66 -17.15 16.38
CA THR A 86 -9.62 -17.76 15.05
C THR A 86 -8.67 -16.95 14.16
N VAL A 87 -7.63 -17.60 13.67
CA VAL A 87 -6.65 -17.00 12.77
C VAL A 87 -6.93 -17.43 11.33
N LEU A 88 -7.02 -16.46 10.42
CA LEU A 88 -7.09 -16.69 8.97
C LEU A 88 -5.71 -16.37 8.37
N ASP A 89 -4.93 -17.43 8.08
CA ASP A 89 -3.60 -17.30 7.45
C ASP A 89 -3.78 -17.17 5.94
N CYS A 90 -3.57 -15.94 5.43
CA CYS A 90 -3.66 -15.58 4.00
C CYS A 90 -2.34 -15.82 3.25
N SER A 91 -1.28 -16.28 3.93
CA SER A 91 0.03 -16.56 3.33
C SER A 91 0.64 -15.33 2.65
N LEU A 92 1.11 -15.44 1.38
CA LEU A 92 1.57 -14.31 0.59
C LEU A 92 0.37 -13.43 0.23
N ALA A 93 0.39 -12.17 0.66
CA ALA A 93 -0.71 -11.24 0.50
C ALA A 93 -0.21 -9.80 0.32
N SER A 94 -1.00 -8.97 -0.33
CA SER A 94 -0.76 -7.53 -0.39
C SER A 94 -1.32 -6.82 0.84
N THR A 95 -0.73 -5.69 1.20
CA THR A 95 -1.22 -4.85 2.31
C THR A 95 -2.70 -4.46 2.12
N PRO A 96 -3.16 -3.96 0.96
CA PRO A 96 -4.57 -3.66 0.76
C PRO A 96 -5.48 -4.90 0.87
N SER A 97 -5.04 -6.06 0.41
CA SER A 97 -5.85 -7.28 0.56
C SER A 97 -6.07 -7.64 2.04
N MET A 98 -5.09 -7.41 2.90
CA MET A 98 -5.25 -7.68 4.34
C MET A 98 -6.27 -6.77 4.99
N PHE A 99 -6.29 -5.47 4.67
CA PHE A 99 -7.39 -4.61 5.11
C PHE A 99 -8.74 -5.15 4.63
N MET A 100 -8.85 -5.53 3.35
CA MET A 100 -10.11 -6.00 2.78
C MET A 100 -10.66 -7.26 3.45
N THR A 101 -9.83 -8.08 4.12
CA THR A 101 -10.33 -9.20 4.93
C THR A 101 -11.23 -8.74 6.09
N THR A 102 -11.03 -7.53 6.60
CA THR A 102 -11.90 -6.96 7.66
C THR A 102 -13.28 -6.59 7.12
N VAL A 103 -13.35 -6.26 5.83
CA VAL A 103 -14.60 -5.91 5.12
C VAL A 103 -15.32 -7.17 4.63
N ASP A 104 -14.63 -8.00 3.86
CA ASP A 104 -15.22 -9.11 3.11
C ASP A 104 -15.41 -10.37 3.96
N LEU A 105 -14.48 -10.66 4.86
CA LEU A 105 -14.52 -11.83 5.74
C LEU A 105 -15.00 -11.50 7.16
N GLY A 106 -15.23 -10.21 7.45
CA GLY A 106 -15.66 -9.74 8.75
C GLY A 106 -14.64 -9.99 9.86
N CYS A 107 -13.33 -10.01 9.54
CA CYS A 107 -12.30 -10.10 10.55
C CYS A 107 -12.34 -8.89 11.49
N ASP A 108 -12.15 -9.12 12.78
CA ASP A 108 -12.10 -8.06 13.79
C ASP A 108 -10.85 -7.20 13.65
N GLY A 109 -9.76 -7.82 13.22
CA GLY A 109 -8.51 -7.17 12.87
C GLY A 109 -7.73 -7.93 11.82
N ALA A 110 -6.79 -7.26 11.18
CA ALA A 110 -5.88 -7.85 10.21
C ALA A 110 -4.43 -7.41 10.49
N LEU A 111 -3.49 -8.29 10.20
CA LEU A 111 -2.07 -8.06 10.34
C LEU A 111 -1.34 -8.38 9.05
N GLN A 112 -0.65 -7.40 8.48
CA GLN A 112 0.28 -7.60 7.38
C GLN A 112 1.73 -7.55 7.90
N ILE A 113 2.47 -8.61 7.63
CA ILE A 113 3.91 -8.68 7.92
C ILE A 113 4.67 -8.11 6.73
N THR A 114 5.16 -6.90 6.89
CA THR A 114 5.83 -6.12 5.85
C THR A 114 6.72 -5.03 6.42
N ALA A 115 7.70 -4.60 5.66
CA ALA A 115 8.43 -3.36 5.89
C ALA A 115 8.41 -2.48 4.62
N SER A 116 7.39 -2.63 3.74
CA SER A 116 7.27 -1.87 2.50
C SER A 116 8.57 -1.95 1.68
N HIS A 117 9.08 -0.86 1.18
CA HIS A 117 10.31 -0.77 0.35
C HIS A 117 11.64 -0.80 1.13
N HIS A 118 11.63 -1.06 2.43
CA HIS A 118 12.88 -1.15 3.21
C HIS A 118 13.77 -2.33 2.79
N PRO A 119 15.08 -2.29 3.09
CA PRO A 119 16.01 -3.39 2.77
C PRO A 119 15.54 -4.76 3.25
N PHE A 120 16.07 -5.82 2.63
CA PHE A 120 15.69 -7.22 2.83
C PHE A 120 15.73 -7.69 4.30
N ASN A 121 16.66 -7.13 5.08
CA ASN A 121 16.88 -7.51 6.47
C ASN A 121 15.86 -6.90 7.45
N ARG A 122 15.00 -5.99 6.99
CA ARG A 122 13.92 -5.40 7.79
C ARG A 122 12.61 -6.11 7.59
N ASN A 123 11.78 -6.09 8.63
CA ASN A 123 10.39 -6.49 8.57
C ASN A 123 9.58 -5.66 9.59
N GLY A 124 8.28 -5.87 9.63
CA GLY A 124 7.40 -5.13 10.52
C GLY A 124 6.02 -5.71 10.59
N LEU A 125 5.17 -5.05 11.37
CA LEU A 125 3.79 -5.39 11.61
C LEU A 125 2.93 -4.16 11.30
N LYS A 126 2.04 -4.29 10.31
CA LYS A 126 1.07 -3.27 9.92
C LYS A 126 -0.32 -3.78 10.22
N PHE A 127 -1.08 -3.04 11.02
CA PHE A 127 -2.33 -3.50 11.59
C PHE A 127 -3.52 -2.74 11.00
N PHE A 128 -4.64 -3.45 10.90
CA PHE A 128 -5.89 -2.90 10.40
C PHE A 128 -7.07 -3.33 11.27
N THR A 129 -8.06 -2.47 11.32
CA THR A 129 -9.43 -2.79 11.67
C THR A 129 -10.33 -2.42 10.50
N ARG A 130 -11.63 -2.62 10.61
CA ARG A 130 -12.59 -2.16 9.60
C ARG A 130 -12.60 -0.63 9.42
N GLU A 131 -12.09 0.10 10.39
CA GLU A 131 -11.97 1.57 10.34
C GLU A 131 -10.76 2.06 9.55
N GLY A 132 -9.84 1.16 9.18
CA GLY A 132 -8.60 1.47 8.47
C GLY A 132 -7.36 1.01 9.22
N GLY A 133 -6.20 1.57 8.84
CA GLY A 133 -4.94 1.40 9.57
C GLY A 133 -4.97 2.09 10.94
N LEU A 134 -4.18 1.58 11.86
CA LEU A 134 -4.10 2.08 13.24
C LEU A 134 -3.46 3.48 13.32
N GLU A 135 -3.75 4.18 14.41
CA GLU A 135 -3.10 5.45 14.73
C GLU A 135 -1.77 5.23 15.47
N GLY A 136 -0.91 6.25 15.44
CA GLY A 136 0.37 6.20 16.17
C GLY A 136 0.21 6.00 17.69
N SER A 137 -0.91 6.44 18.29
CA SER A 137 -1.26 6.18 19.68
C SER A 137 -1.63 4.73 19.93
N ASP A 138 -2.31 4.08 18.97
CA ASP A 138 -2.65 2.65 19.07
C ASP A 138 -1.39 1.79 19.04
N ILE A 139 -0.43 2.14 18.17
CA ILE A 139 0.88 1.48 18.13
C ILE A 139 1.63 1.66 19.44
N GLU A 140 1.57 2.85 20.07
CA GLU A 140 2.16 3.05 21.39
C GLU A 140 1.53 2.15 22.44
N GLU A 141 0.20 2.03 22.48
CA GLU A 141 -0.51 1.16 23.43
C GLU A 141 -0.12 -0.31 23.23
N ILE A 142 -0.06 -0.80 21.98
CA ILE A 142 0.39 -2.16 21.65
C ILE A 142 1.83 -2.40 22.16
N LEU A 143 2.72 -1.45 21.94
CA LEU A 143 4.11 -1.54 22.38
C LEU A 143 4.24 -1.42 23.89
N GLU A 144 3.36 -0.68 24.59
CA GLU A 144 3.33 -0.63 26.08
C GLU A 144 2.90 -1.97 26.67
N TYR A 145 1.88 -2.65 26.10
CA TYR A 145 1.54 -4.02 26.51
C TYR A 145 2.73 -4.98 26.31
N ALA A 146 3.39 -4.90 25.16
CA ALA A 146 4.57 -5.72 24.85
C ALA A 146 5.72 -5.47 25.84
N GLN A 147 6.02 -4.22 26.16
CA GLN A 147 7.05 -3.79 27.11
C GLN A 147 6.77 -4.34 28.52
N ASN A 148 5.52 -4.23 28.94
CA ASN A 148 5.10 -4.70 30.28
C ASN A 148 5.02 -6.23 30.37
N GLY A 149 5.13 -6.95 29.23
CA GLY A 149 4.98 -8.40 29.19
C GLY A 149 3.54 -8.85 29.46
N GLU A 150 2.57 -7.99 29.16
CA GLU A 150 1.15 -8.32 29.27
C GLU A 150 0.74 -9.28 28.15
N SER A 151 -0.07 -10.26 28.48
CA SER A 151 -0.58 -11.24 27.54
C SER A 151 -2.03 -11.61 27.85
N PRO A 152 -2.85 -11.94 26.84
CA PRO A 152 -4.18 -12.46 27.08
C PRO A 152 -4.12 -13.83 27.76
N ALA A 153 -5.17 -14.19 28.49
CA ALA A 153 -5.28 -15.51 29.07
C ALA A 153 -5.26 -16.60 28.00
N GLU A 154 -4.65 -17.74 28.31
CA GLU A 154 -4.63 -18.88 27.40
C GLU A 154 -6.01 -19.54 27.30
N ASN A 155 -6.38 -19.91 26.08
CA ASN A 155 -7.62 -20.63 25.79
C ASN A 155 -7.39 -21.63 24.66
N SER A 156 -7.82 -22.86 24.85
CA SER A 156 -7.58 -23.98 23.92
C SER A 156 -8.50 -24.03 22.71
N CYS A 157 -9.47 -23.11 22.58
CA CYS A 157 -10.43 -23.11 21.45
C CYS A 157 -9.91 -22.51 20.16
N GLY A 158 -8.74 -21.85 20.18
CA GLY A 158 -8.16 -21.16 19.04
C GLY A 158 -7.84 -22.07 17.84
N LYS A 159 -7.94 -21.51 16.65
CA LYS A 159 -7.76 -22.25 15.39
C LYS A 159 -6.97 -21.41 14.39
N ILE A 160 -6.14 -22.06 13.58
CA ILE A 160 -5.51 -21.45 12.40
C ILE A 160 -6.12 -22.11 11.15
N LYS A 161 -6.59 -21.29 10.23
CA LYS A 161 -7.15 -21.74 8.94
C LYS A 161 -6.40 -21.01 7.81
N LYS A 162 -5.94 -21.76 6.81
CA LYS A 162 -5.41 -21.18 5.58
C LYS A 162 -6.54 -20.69 4.68
N VAL A 163 -6.37 -19.51 4.10
CA VAL A 163 -7.35 -18.87 3.21
C VAL A 163 -6.62 -18.29 1.99
N ASP A 164 -7.02 -18.67 0.79
CA ASP A 164 -6.55 -18.02 -0.45
C ASP A 164 -7.34 -16.73 -0.71
N TYR A 165 -7.11 -15.72 0.11
CA TYR A 165 -7.83 -14.46 -0.03
C TYR A 165 -7.33 -13.62 -1.21
N MET A 166 -6.06 -13.77 -1.63
CA MET A 166 -5.54 -13.06 -2.81
C MET A 166 -6.32 -13.36 -4.09
N THR A 167 -6.84 -14.57 -4.22
CA THR A 167 -7.72 -14.91 -5.36
C THR A 167 -9.05 -14.15 -5.29
N ASP A 168 -9.64 -13.97 -4.13
CA ASP A 168 -10.91 -13.25 -3.98
C ASP A 168 -10.70 -11.73 -4.12
N TYR A 169 -9.62 -11.18 -3.58
CA TYR A 169 -9.22 -9.79 -3.82
C TYR A 169 -9.01 -9.51 -5.32
N ALA A 170 -8.29 -10.38 -6.04
CA ALA A 170 -8.10 -10.25 -7.48
C ALA A 170 -9.42 -10.30 -8.25
N LYS A 171 -10.38 -11.16 -7.86
CA LYS A 171 -11.73 -11.19 -8.46
C LYS A 171 -12.47 -9.86 -8.27
N GLY A 172 -12.30 -9.19 -7.13
CA GLY A 172 -12.85 -7.85 -6.91
C GLY A 172 -12.33 -6.83 -7.93
N LEU A 173 -11.00 -6.82 -8.16
CA LEU A 173 -10.38 -5.97 -9.18
C LEU A 173 -10.85 -6.35 -10.60
N CYS A 174 -10.93 -7.63 -10.94
CA CYS A 174 -11.46 -8.10 -12.21
C CYS A 174 -12.90 -7.65 -12.44
N LYS A 175 -13.74 -7.76 -11.42
CA LYS A 175 -15.13 -7.30 -11.47
C LYS A 175 -15.20 -5.81 -11.77
N LYS A 176 -14.41 -5.01 -11.08
CA LYS A 176 -14.33 -3.55 -11.28
C LYS A 176 -13.95 -3.20 -12.72
N ILE A 177 -12.92 -3.87 -13.28
CA ILE A 177 -12.50 -3.67 -14.68
C ILE A 177 -13.62 -4.05 -15.65
N LYS A 178 -14.26 -5.19 -15.47
CA LYS A 178 -15.37 -5.64 -16.32
C LYS A 178 -16.52 -4.64 -16.36
N GLU A 179 -16.94 -4.19 -15.18
CA GLU A 179 -18.07 -3.27 -15.01
C GLU A 179 -17.80 -1.89 -15.61
N GLU A 180 -16.61 -1.32 -15.40
CA GLU A 180 -16.29 0.04 -15.83
C GLU A 180 -15.78 0.13 -17.27
N VAL A 181 -15.05 -0.86 -17.76
CA VAL A 181 -14.68 -0.93 -19.18
C VAL A 181 -15.90 -1.24 -20.04
N ASN A 182 -16.79 -2.11 -19.57
CA ASN A 182 -18.02 -2.49 -20.26
C ASN A 182 -17.81 -2.76 -21.76
N ALA A 183 -16.90 -3.71 -22.07
CA ALA A 183 -16.58 -4.12 -23.44
C ALA A 183 -17.64 -5.04 -24.03
N GLU A 184 -17.69 -5.20 -25.37
CA GLU A 184 -18.55 -6.19 -26.04
C GLU A 184 -18.24 -7.61 -25.54
N ASP A 185 -16.95 -7.99 -25.46
CA ASP A 185 -16.50 -9.19 -24.75
C ASP A 185 -16.35 -8.83 -23.26
N TYR A 186 -17.45 -8.94 -22.53
CA TYR A 186 -17.51 -8.59 -21.12
C TYR A 186 -16.53 -9.38 -20.27
N ASP A 187 -16.27 -10.64 -20.62
CA ASP A 187 -15.38 -11.50 -19.86
C ASP A 187 -13.89 -11.20 -20.11
N HIS A 188 -13.56 -10.69 -21.29
CA HIS A 188 -12.19 -10.32 -21.66
C HIS A 188 -12.09 -8.84 -22.12
N PRO A 189 -12.42 -7.88 -21.23
CA PRO A 189 -12.49 -6.47 -21.59
C PRO A 189 -11.13 -5.86 -22.00
N LEU A 190 -10.03 -6.54 -21.68
CA LEU A 190 -8.66 -6.13 -22.01
C LEU A 190 -8.07 -6.88 -23.20
N LYS A 191 -8.89 -7.63 -23.94
CA LYS A 191 -8.43 -8.34 -25.14
C LYS A 191 -7.82 -7.38 -26.16
N GLY A 192 -6.62 -7.70 -26.61
CA GLY A 192 -5.85 -6.88 -27.53
C GLY A 192 -5.06 -5.75 -26.87
N PHE A 193 -5.08 -5.64 -25.53
CA PHE A 193 -4.13 -4.85 -24.76
C PHE A 193 -2.90 -5.68 -24.43
N LYS A 194 -1.74 -5.06 -24.52
CA LYS A 194 -0.50 -5.57 -23.95
C LYS A 194 -0.09 -4.73 -22.76
N ILE A 195 -0.16 -5.31 -21.57
CA ILE A 195 0.11 -4.62 -20.31
C ILE A 195 1.18 -5.39 -19.55
N VAL A 196 2.34 -4.78 -19.33
CA VAL A 196 3.43 -5.39 -18.59
C VAL A 196 3.43 -4.94 -17.12
N VAL A 197 3.82 -5.85 -16.24
CA VAL A 197 3.87 -5.63 -14.80
C VAL A 197 5.31 -5.78 -14.32
N ASP A 198 5.79 -4.87 -13.50
CA ASP A 198 6.99 -5.05 -12.69
C ASP A 198 6.57 -5.19 -11.23
N ALA A 199 6.69 -6.40 -10.67
CA ALA A 199 6.33 -6.69 -9.30
C ALA A 199 7.50 -6.58 -8.32
N GLY A 200 8.71 -6.23 -8.79
CA GLY A 200 9.91 -6.06 -7.97
C GLY A 200 10.26 -7.23 -7.06
N ASN A 201 9.85 -8.47 -7.41
CA ASN A 201 9.92 -9.65 -6.56
C ASN A 201 9.13 -9.52 -5.24
N GLY A 202 8.17 -8.60 -5.17
CA GLY A 202 7.25 -8.40 -4.06
C GLY A 202 6.03 -9.31 -4.12
N ALA A 203 4.92 -8.84 -3.52
CA ALA A 203 3.63 -9.53 -3.53
C ALA A 203 2.79 -9.24 -4.81
N GLY A 204 3.25 -8.34 -5.69
CA GLY A 204 2.47 -7.81 -6.82
C GLY A 204 2.31 -8.74 -8.02
N GLY A 205 3.01 -9.88 -8.08
CA GLY A 205 2.97 -10.80 -9.22
C GLY A 205 1.57 -11.30 -9.58
N PHE A 206 0.67 -11.43 -8.57
CA PHE A 206 -0.71 -11.85 -8.77
C PHE A 206 -1.47 -10.98 -9.78
N TYR A 207 -1.06 -9.73 -9.95
CA TYR A 207 -1.76 -8.78 -10.80
C TYR A 207 -1.66 -9.17 -12.29
N ALA A 208 -0.50 -9.69 -12.71
CA ALA A 208 -0.33 -10.22 -14.06
C ALA A 208 -1.20 -11.45 -14.31
N ASP A 209 -1.15 -12.44 -13.41
CA ASP A 209 -1.76 -13.75 -13.60
C ASP A 209 -3.25 -13.78 -13.27
N LYS A 210 -3.63 -13.20 -12.10
CA LYS A 210 -4.99 -13.33 -11.56
C LYS A 210 -5.91 -12.18 -11.98
N VAL A 211 -5.34 -11.07 -12.51
CA VAL A 211 -6.14 -9.92 -12.97
C VAL A 211 -6.02 -9.75 -14.47
N LEU A 212 -4.85 -9.37 -14.97
CA LEU A 212 -4.70 -8.95 -16.38
C LEU A 212 -4.89 -10.10 -17.36
N SER A 213 -4.19 -11.23 -17.19
CA SER A 213 -4.30 -12.39 -18.07
C SER A 213 -5.72 -12.96 -18.09
N VAL A 214 -6.39 -13.02 -16.93
CA VAL A 214 -7.77 -13.50 -16.82
C VAL A 214 -8.74 -12.61 -17.60
N LEU A 215 -8.45 -11.33 -17.72
CA LEU A 215 -9.26 -10.35 -18.46
C LEU A 215 -8.86 -10.20 -19.94
N GLY A 216 -7.96 -11.06 -20.43
CA GLY A 216 -7.57 -11.17 -21.84
C GLY A 216 -6.42 -10.27 -22.27
N ALA A 217 -5.72 -9.57 -21.33
CA ALA A 217 -4.52 -8.83 -21.67
C ALA A 217 -3.34 -9.76 -21.95
N ASP A 218 -2.45 -9.36 -22.88
CA ASP A 218 -1.14 -9.96 -23.06
C ASP A 218 -0.17 -9.36 -22.04
N THR A 219 0.33 -10.20 -21.11
CA THR A 219 1.28 -9.80 -20.07
C THR A 219 2.73 -10.18 -20.37
N THR A 220 3.00 -10.65 -21.61
CA THR A 220 4.35 -11.05 -22.04
C THR A 220 5.30 -9.87 -22.00
N GLY A 221 6.41 -10.02 -21.30
CA GLY A 221 7.37 -8.96 -21.04
C GLY A 221 7.30 -8.39 -19.62
N SER A 222 6.37 -8.87 -18.80
CA SER A 222 6.34 -8.55 -17.36
C SER A 222 7.62 -9.04 -16.66
N ARG A 223 8.03 -8.32 -15.60
CA ARG A 223 9.31 -8.56 -14.91
C ARG A 223 9.09 -8.85 -13.43
N TYR A 224 9.97 -9.70 -12.88
CA TYR A 224 10.14 -9.95 -11.44
C TYR A 224 8.84 -10.32 -10.72
N LEU A 225 7.99 -11.12 -11.37
CA LEU A 225 6.68 -11.54 -10.86
C LEU A 225 6.79 -12.53 -9.70
N GLU A 226 7.86 -13.36 -9.71
CA GLU A 226 8.09 -14.35 -8.66
C GLU A 226 8.58 -13.66 -7.37
N PRO A 227 7.97 -13.96 -6.21
CA PRO A 227 8.34 -13.36 -4.94
C PRO A 227 9.73 -13.82 -4.49
N ASP A 228 10.62 -12.85 -4.22
CA ASP A 228 11.96 -13.08 -3.66
C ASP A 228 12.30 -11.99 -2.65
N GLY A 229 12.30 -12.34 -1.37
CA GLY A 229 12.55 -11.40 -0.29
C GLY A 229 13.96 -10.84 -0.19
N MET A 230 14.88 -11.24 -1.07
CA MET A 230 16.20 -10.63 -1.20
C MET A 230 16.21 -9.44 -2.18
N PHE A 231 15.16 -9.30 -3.00
CA PHE A 231 15.02 -8.23 -4.00
C PHE A 231 16.22 -8.08 -4.92
N PRO A 232 16.62 -9.16 -5.66
CA PRO A 232 17.91 -9.22 -6.36
C PRO A 232 18.00 -8.28 -7.57
N ASN A 233 16.89 -7.78 -8.09
CA ASN A 233 16.85 -7.03 -9.33
C ASN A 233 16.86 -5.51 -9.12
N HIS A 234 16.02 -5.00 -8.27
CA HIS A 234 15.99 -3.59 -7.84
C HIS A 234 15.24 -3.45 -6.51
N ILE A 235 15.36 -2.30 -5.89
CA ILE A 235 14.51 -1.95 -4.73
C ILE A 235 13.06 -1.87 -5.22
N PRO A 236 12.12 -2.65 -4.66
CA PRO A 236 10.72 -2.63 -5.09
C PRO A 236 10.02 -1.37 -4.57
N ASN A 237 10.20 -0.26 -5.28
CA ASN A 237 9.65 1.05 -4.95
C ASN A 237 9.47 1.86 -6.24
N PRO A 238 8.24 2.27 -6.61
CA PRO A 238 8.01 3.13 -7.78
C PRO A 238 8.74 4.47 -7.77
N GLU A 239 9.17 4.97 -6.61
CA GLU A 239 10.00 6.19 -6.51
C GLU A 239 11.48 5.94 -6.83
N ASP A 240 11.94 4.67 -6.84
CA ASP A 240 13.33 4.32 -7.14
C ASP A 240 13.59 4.42 -8.66
N ALA A 241 14.64 5.14 -9.03
CA ALA A 241 14.96 5.38 -10.43
C ALA A 241 15.29 4.09 -11.19
N THR A 242 15.91 3.09 -10.54
CA THR A 242 16.24 1.80 -11.17
C THR A 242 14.99 0.99 -11.39
N ALA A 243 14.09 0.96 -10.42
CA ALA A 243 12.80 0.29 -10.54
C ALA A 243 11.95 0.89 -11.64
N MET A 244 11.86 2.22 -11.71
CA MET A 244 11.11 2.91 -12.75
C MET A 244 11.75 2.71 -14.14
N ALA A 245 13.07 2.75 -14.25
CA ALA A 245 13.76 2.46 -15.50
C ALA A 245 13.47 1.03 -16.00
N SER A 246 13.40 0.04 -15.08
CA SER A 246 13.07 -1.35 -15.41
C SER A 246 11.72 -1.47 -16.13
N ILE A 247 10.67 -0.86 -15.58
CA ILE A 247 9.34 -0.94 -16.21
C ILE A 247 9.27 -0.11 -17.50
N CYS A 248 9.96 1.04 -17.59
CA CYS A 248 10.06 1.83 -18.83
C CYS A 248 10.71 1.03 -19.96
N GLU A 249 11.78 0.29 -19.65
CA GLU A 249 12.44 -0.61 -20.60
C GLU A 249 11.51 -1.77 -21.00
N ALA A 250 10.85 -2.41 -20.03
CA ALA A 250 9.91 -3.50 -20.29
C ALA A 250 8.80 -3.09 -21.26
N VAL A 251 8.22 -1.90 -21.10
CA VAL A 251 7.21 -1.36 -22.01
C VAL A 251 7.78 -1.21 -23.43
N LYS A 252 8.98 -0.64 -23.58
CA LYS A 252 9.60 -0.43 -24.89
C LYS A 252 9.98 -1.74 -25.57
N GLU A 253 10.62 -2.67 -24.85
CA GLU A 253 11.04 -3.97 -25.36
C GLU A 253 9.86 -4.85 -25.79
N ALA A 254 8.79 -4.83 -24.99
CA ALA A 254 7.58 -5.59 -25.26
C ALA A 254 6.67 -4.91 -26.29
N ASN A 255 6.89 -3.64 -26.66
CA ASN A 255 5.94 -2.78 -27.37
C ASN A 255 4.56 -2.82 -26.66
N ALA A 256 4.56 -2.62 -25.34
CA ALA A 256 3.36 -2.70 -24.53
C ALA A 256 2.54 -1.40 -24.61
N ASP A 257 1.23 -1.51 -24.51
CA ASP A 257 0.32 -0.37 -24.46
C ASP A 257 0.41 0.39 -23.12
N LEU A 258 0.78 -0.33 -22.05
CA LEU A 258 0.89 0.23 -20.70
C LEU A 258 1.86 -0.63 -19.85
N GLY A 259 2.56 0.00 -18.94
CA GLY A 259 3.28 -0.65 -17.85
C GLY A 259 2.71 -0.26 -16.51
N VAL A 260 2.69 -1.20 -15.55
CA VAL A 260 2.38 -0.92 -14.15
C VAL A 260 3.48 -1.49 -13.25
N ILE A 261 3.78 -0.79 -12.16
CA ILE A 261 4.80 -1.17 -11.20
C ILE A 261 4.27 -1.06 -9.78
N PHE A 262 4.67 -1.98 -8.92
CA PHE A 262 4.28 -2.01 -7.51
C PHE A 262 5.48 -1.97 -6.59
N ASP A 263 5.25 -1.55 -5.35
CA ASP A 263 6.20 -1.77 -4.28
C ASP A 263 6.02 -3.19 -3.68
N THR A 264 6.82 -3.50 -2.66
CA THR A 264 6.91 -4.85 -2.08
C THR A 264 5.56 -5.43 -1.67
N ASP A 265 4.71 -4.65 -1.04
CA ASP A 265 3.44 -5.06 -0.43
C ASP A 265 2.20 -4.44 -1.11
N VAL A 266 2.42 -3.77 -2.27
CA VAL A 266 1.38 -3.31 -3.21
C VAL A 266 0.48 -2.20 -2.66
N ASP A 267 0.91 -1.48 -1.62
CA ASP A 267 0.20 -0.29 -1.18
C ASP A 267 0.56 0.95 -2.04
N ARG A 268 1.59 0.83 -2.91
CA ARG A 268 1.97 1.83 -3.91
C ARG A 268 1.90 1.27 -5.31
N GLY A 269 1.47 2.12 -6.23
CA GLY A 269 1.50 1.83 -7.65
C GLY A 269 2.05 3.00 -8.47
N GLY A 270 2.59 2.67 -9.64
CA GLY A 270 3.00 3.61 -10.67
C GLY A 270 2.69 3.05 -12.04
N ALA A 271 2.76 3.88 -13.07
CA ALA A 271 2.48 3.45 -14.43
C ALA A 271 3.48 4.04 -15.44
N VAL A 272 3.47 3.48 -16.65
CA VAL A 272 4.29 3.90 -17.78
C VAL A 272 3.42 3.85 -19.03
N ASP A 273 3.42 4.92 -19.84
CA ASP A 273 2.65 4.98 -21.07
C ASP A 273 3.27 4.12 -22.19
N ASN A 274 2.55 3.98 -23.32
CA ASN A 274 2.98 3.18 -24.48
C ASN A 274 4.25 3.71 -25.17
N LYS A 275 4.70 4.91 -24.85
CA LYS A 275 5.96 5.52 -25.32
C LYS A 275 7.13 5.25 -24.37
N GLY A 276 6.84 4.58 -23.24
CA GLY A 276 7.80 4.34 -22.17
C GLY A 276 8.12 5.58 -21.34
N ASN A 277 7.20 6.52 -21.23
CA ASN A 277 7.31 7.67 -20.33
C ASN A 277 6.66 7.35 -18.98
N GLU A 278 7.32 7.77 -17.92
CA GLU A 278 6.84 7.59 -16.55
C GLU A 278 5.52 8.32 -16.29
N ILE A 279 4.54 7.63 -15.75
CA ILE A 279 3.37 8.21 -15.09
C ILE A 279 3.62 8.02 -13.59
N ASN A 280 4.38 8.95 -13.04
CA ASN A 280 4.88 8.91 -11.68
C ASN A 280 4.84 10.30 -11.06
N ARG A 281 4.97 10.41 -9.73
CA ARG A 281 4.99 11.68 -9.00
C ARG A 281 3.80 12.60 -9.36
N ASN A 282 4.05 13.86 -9.75
CA ASN A 282 2.98 14.81 -10.10
C ASN A 282 2.09 14.30 -11.24
N ARG A 283 2.66 13.62 -12.25
CA ARG A 283 1.90 13.07 -13.37
C ARG A 283 0.96 11.94 -12.92
N LEU A 284 1.39 11.09 -11.99
CA LEU A 284 0.52 10.06 -11.41
C LEU A 284 -0.66 10.70 -10.65
N VAL A 285 -0.36 11.71 -9.84
CA VAL A 285 -1.40 12.46 -9.11
C VAL A 285 -2.37 13.13 -10.07
N ALA A 286 -1.88 13.71 -11.19
CA ALA A 286 -2.72 14.34 -12.20
C ALA A 286 -3.65 13.34 -12.89
N VAL A 287 -3.14 12.16 -13.28
CA VAL A 287 -3.94 11.08 -13.88
C VAL A 287 -4.99 10.58 -12.89
N ALA A 288 -4.60 10.30 -11.64
CA ALA A 288 -5.53 9.84 -10.62
C ALA A 288 -6.59 10.89 -10.28
N ALA A 289 -6.22 12.19 -10.25
CA ALA A 289 -7.15 13.28 -10.03
C ALA A 289 -8.15 13.41 -11.19
N ALA A 290 -7.68 13.30 -12.44
CA ALA A 290 -8.56 13.33 -13.62
C ALA A 290 -9.61 12.19 -13.53
N ILE A 291 -9.18 10.98 -13.17
CA ILE A 291 -10.07 9.83 -13.01
C ILE A 291 -11.04 10.03 -11.85
N ALA A 292 -10.56 10.46 -10.69
CA ALA A 292 -11.38 10.57 -9.48
C ALA A 292 -12.40 11.72 -9.53
N LEU A 293 -12.12 12.77 -10.31
CA LEU A 293 -13.03 13.92 -10.48
C LEU A 293 -14.11 13.69 -11.54
N GLU A 294 -14.01 12.66 -12.37
CA GLU A 294 -15.10 12.26 -13.25
C GLU A 294 -16.33 11.85 -12.43
N GLY A 295 -17.44 12.57 -12.61
CA GLY A 295 -18.65 12.40 -11.78
C GLY A 295 -18.56 12.95 -10.35
N ASN A 296 -17.48 13.68 -10.04
CA ASN A 296 -17.25 14.37 -8.79
C ASN A 296 -16.84 15.83 -9.05
N GLU A 297 -17.59 16.53 -9.90
CA GLU A 297 -17.31 17.90 -10.30
C GLU A 297 -17.17 18.82 -9.09
N GLY A 298 -16.10 19.64 -9.09
CA GLY A 298 -15.77 20.51 -7.95
C GLY A 298 -15.22 19.78 -6.71
N GLY A 299 -15.02 18.47 -6.80
CA GLY A 299 -14.47 17.65 -5.70
C GLY A 299 -13.05 18.07 -5.29
N THR A 300 -12.71 17.78 -4.06
CA THR A 300 -11.39 18.09 -3.48
C THR A 300 -10.45 16.89 -3.62
N VAL A 301 -9.24 17.12 -4.09
CA VAL A 301 -8.14 16.14 -4.11
C VAL A 301 -7.15 16.52 -3.02
N VAL A 302 -6.96 15.64 -2.04
CA VAL A 302 -5.95 15.83 -0.99
C VAL A 302 -4.63 15.20 -1.44
N THR A 303 -3.55 15.97 -1.38
CA THR A 303 -2.21 15.50 -1.77
C THR A 303 -1.19 15.80 -0.68
N ASP A 304 -0.01 15.18 -0.80
CA ASP A 304 1.14 15.53 0.02
C ASP A 304 1.69 16.95 -0.28
N SER A 305 2.57 17.43 0.61
CA SER A 305 3.06 18.80 0.59
C SER A 305 4.04 19.11 -0.55
N ILE A 306 4.63 18.09 -1.18
CA ILE A 306 5.68 18.27 -2.18
C ILE A 306 5.16 18.36 -3.64
N THR A 307 3.86 18.34 -3.83
CA THR A 307 3.23 18.52 -5.15
C THR A 307 3.49 19.89 -5.73
N SER A 308 3.59 19.97 -7.07
CA SER A 308 3.96 21.19 -7.79
C SER A 308 2.82 22.22 -7.87
N SER A 309 3.16 23.48 -8.14
CA SER A 309 2.16 24.52 -8.48
C SER A 309 1.46 24.24 -9.82
N GLY A 310 2.17 23.64 -10.79
CA GLY A 310 1.57 23.21 -12.06
C GLY A 310 0.50 22.15 -11.86
N LEU A 311 0.68 21.21 -10.91
CA LEU A 311 -0.37 20.25 -10.53
C LEU A 311 -1.58 20.96 -9.93
N LYS A 312 -1.37 21.95 -9.06
CA LYS A 312 -2.48 22.74 -8.51
C LYS A 312 -3.27 23.43 -9.63
N GLU A 313 -2.59 24.13 -10.53
CA GLU A 313 -3.25 24.78 -11.69
C GLU A 313 -4.02 23.77 -12.53
N PHE A 314 -3.47 22.58 -12.74
CA PHE A 314 -4.12 21.52 -13.50
C PHE A 314 -5.41 21.04 -12.83
N ILE A 315 -5.38 20.69 -11.54
CA ILE A 315 -6.56 20.25 -10.80
C ILE A 315 -7.63 21.34 -10.74
N GLU A 316 -7.25 22.60 -10.46
CA GLU A 316 -8.21 23.69 -10.25
C GLU A 316 -8.73 24.27 -11.57
N ASN A 317 -7.86 24.53 -12.54
CA ASN A 317 -8.23 25.25 -13.77
C ASN A 317 -8.59 24.33 -14.94
N THR A 318 -8.01 23.11 -15.01
CA THR A 318 -8.27 22.17 -16.11
C THR A 318 -9.36 21.17 -15.72
N LEU A 319 -9.26 20.57 -14.53
CA LEU A 319 -10.21 19.56 -14.07
C LEU A 319 -11.40 20.17 -13.31
N GLY A 320 -11.35 21.44 -12.92
CA GLY A 320 -12.42 22.12 -12.18
C GLY A 320 -12.60 21.62 -10.75
N GLY A 321 -11.61 20.91 -10.19
CA GLY A 321 -11.61 20.43 -8.82
C GLY A 321 -11.04 21.46 -7.84
N GLN A 322 -10.82 21.02 -6.60
CA GLN A 322 -10.12 21.77 -5.55
C GLN A 322 -8.87 21.01 -5.15
N HIS A 323 -7.73 21.68 -5.05
CA HIS A 323 -6.47 21.05 -4.62
C HIS A 323 -6.15 21.38 -3.17
N TYR A 324 -6.09 20.37 -2.30
CA TYR A 324 -5.74 20.52 -0.90
C TYR A 324 -4.40 19.86 -0.60
N ARG A 325 -3.34 20.64 -0.48
CA ARG A 325 -2.04 20.12 -0.02
C ARG A 325 -2.04 19.95 1.49
N TYR A 326 -1.56 18.78 1.93
CA TYR A 326 -1.43 18.48 3.34
C TYR A 326 -0.03 17.93 3.64
N ARG A 327 0.29 17.77 4.90
CA ARG A 327 1.60 17.22 5.33
C ARG A 327 1.78 15.80 4.79
N ARG A 328 3.02 15.50 4.38
CA ARG A 328 3.40 14.20 3.82
C ARG A 328 3.15 13.06 4.81
N GLY A 329 2.82 11.89 4.29
CA GLY A 329 2.51 10.64 4.96
C GLY A 329 1.13 10.14 4.55
N TYR A 330 1.06 8.92 4.01
CA TYR A 330 -0.17 8.35 3.46
C TYR A 330 -1.36 8.46 4.42
N LYS A 331 -1.15 8.13 5.70
CA LYS A 331 -2.19 8.25 6.73
C LYS A 331 -2.65 9.70 6.92
N ASN A 332 -1.73 10.68 6.87
CA ASN A 332 -2.09 12.09 7.01
C ASN A 332 -3.03 12.56 5.90
N VAL A 333 -2.73 12.22 4.63
CA VAL A 333 -3.58 12.64 3.50
C VAL A 333 -4.92 11.91 3.51
N ILE A 334 -4.95 10.64 3.90
CA ILE A 334 -6.18 9.85 4.05
C ILE A 334 -7.06 10.44 5.16
N ASP A 335 -6.52 10.66 6.36
CA ASP A 335 -7.27 11.23 7.49
C ASP A 335 -7.84 12.60 7.16
N LYS A 336 -7.07 13.43 6.42
CA LYS A 336 -7.58 14.73 5.97
C LYS A 336 -8.74 14.57 4.98
N ALA A 337 -8.68 13.61 4.07
CA ALA A 337 -9.78 13.35 3.14
C ALA A 337 -11.05 12.84 3.86
N LEU A 338 -10.87 11.97 4.87
CA LEU A 338 -11.95 11.49 5.73
C LEU A 338 -12.57 12.66 6.52
N GLU A 339 -11.74 13.53 7.11
CA GLU A 339 -12.19 14.73 7.83
C GLU A 339 -13.01 15.65 6.92
N LEU A 340 -12.53 15.95 5.71
CA LEU A 340 -13.24 16.78 4.74
C LEU A 340 -14.61 16.18 4.37
N ASN A 341 -14.66 14.87 4.10
CA ASN A 341 -15.93 14.18 3.81
C ASN A 341 -16.89 14.22 5.01
N ALA A 342 -16.39 14.09 6.24
CA ALA A 342 -17.21 14.22 7.45
C ALA A 342 -17.80 15.64 7.62
N GLN A 343 -17.12 16.65 7.09
CA GLN A 343 -17.58 18.04 7.06
C GLN A 343 -18.52 18.34 5.87
N GLY A 344 -18.85 17.35 5.04
CA GLY A 344 -19.70 17.49 3.86
C GLY A 344 -18.98 18.01 2.60
N ILE A 345 -17.66 18.11 2.63
CA ILE A 345 -16.83 18.46 1.47
C ILE A 345 -16.53 17.17 0.69
N ASN A 346 -16.98 17.09 -0.57
CA ASN A 346 -16.73 15.91 -1.39
C ASN A 346 -15.23 15.79 -1.72
N CYS A 347 -14.57 14.80 -1.13
CA CYS A 347 -13.18 14.48 -1.41
C CYS A 347 -13.10 13.03 -1.92
N PRO A 348 -13.01 12.79 -3.23
CA PRO A 348 -12.98 11.46 -3.81
C PRO A 348 -11.60 10.78 -3.75
N LEU A 349 -10.52 11.55 -3.55
CA LEU A 349 -9.14 11.05 -3.65
C LEU A 349 -8.21 11.68 -2.61
N ALA A 350 -7.45 10.84 -1.92
CA ALA A 350 -6.23 11.18 -1.21
C ALA A 350 -5.05 10.46 -1.87
N ILE A 351 -4.00 11.18 -2.25
CA ILE A 351 -2.88 10.61 -3.00
C ILE A 351 -1.58 11.32 -2.67
N GLU A 352 -0.49 10.56 -2.62
CA GLU A 352 0.87 11.08 -2.53
C GLU A 352 1.65 10.91 -3.84
N THR A 353 2.64 11.75 -4.03
CA THR A 353 3.60 11.62 -5.14
C THR A 353 4.41 10.32 -5.09
N SER A 354 4.41 9.62 -3.97
CA SER A 354 5.07 8.33 -3.77
C SER A 354 4.33 7.12 -4.35
N GLY A 355 3.09 7.32 -4.84
CA GLY A 355 2.24 6.24 -5.36
C GLY A 355 1.26 5.65 -4.37
N HIS A 356 1.25 6.11 -3.11
CA HIS A 356 0.16 5.84 -2.17
C HIS A 356 -1.11 6.54 -2.63
N ALA A 357 -2.20 5.81 -2.78
CA ALA A 357 -3.47 6.37 -3.26
C ALA A 357 -4.67 5.69 -2.61
N ALA A 358 -5.57 6.51 -2.08
CA ALA A 358 -6.77 6.07 -1.41
C ALA A 358 -8.00 6.75 -2.04
N MET A 359 -8.86 5.96 -2.66
CA MET A 359 -10.08 6.42 -3.29
C MET A 359 -11.29 6.21 -2.37
N LYS A 360 -12.19 7.19 -2.30
CA LYS A 360 -13.41 7.11 -1.51
C LYS A 360 -14.25 5.88 -1.84
N GLU A 361 -14.34 5.53 -3.11
CA GLU A 361 -15.08 4.36 -3.59
C GLU A 361 -14.44 3.02 -3.18
N ASN A 362 -13.17 3.04 -2.75
CA ASN A 362 -12.43 1.89 -2.22
C ASN A 362 -12.11 2.06 -0.73
N TYR A 363 -13.08 2.50 0.07
CA TYR A 363 -12.99 2.65 1.53
C TYR A 363 -11.88 3.59 2.01
N PHE A 364 -11.35 4.46 1.18
CA PHE A 364 -10.10 5.20 1.45
C PHE A 364 -8.94 4.28 1.83
N LEU A 365 -8.95 3.08 1.29
CA LEU A 365 -7.85 2.14 1.42
C LEU A 365 -6.67 2.60 0.57
N ASP A 366 -5.49 2.60 1.18
CA ASP A 366 -4.22 2.80 0.47
C ASP A 366 -3.92 1.56 -0.37
N ASP A 367 -4.11 1.66 -1.70
CA ASP A 367 -4.19 0.50 -2.59
C ASP A 367 -3.59 0.80 -3.97
N GLY A 368 -2.32 0.41 -4.15
CA GLY A 368 -1.60 0.55 -5.41
C GLY A 368 -2.20 -0.29 -6.55
N ALA A 369 -2.72 -1.48 -6.24
CA ALA A 369 -3.37 -2.32 -7.24
C ALA A 369 -4.70 -1.71 -7.71
N TYR A 370 -5.47 -1.12 -6.81
CA TYR A 370 -6.70 -0.41 -7.17
C TYR A 370 -6.41 0.84 -8.00
N LEU A 371 -5.39 1.62 -7.62
CA LEU A 371 -4.93 2.78 -8.42
C LEU A 371 -4.58 2.35 -9.85
N CYS A 372 -3.74 1.32 -10.02
CA CYS A 372 -3.39 0.80 -11.34
C CYS A 372 -4.61 0.25 -12.09
N THR A 373 -5.56 -0.38 -11.40
CA THR A 373 -6.83 -0.82 -11.95
C THR A 373 -7.62 0.34 -12.55
N LYS A 374 -7.75 1.46 -11.85
CA LYS A 374 -8.44 2.67 -12.35
C LYS A 374 -7.71 3.29 -13.55
N ILE A 375 -6.38 3.29 -13.55
CA ILE A 375 -5.58 3.75 -14.70
C ILE A 375 -5.81 2.86 -15.92
N ILE A 376 -5.83 1.52 -15.75
CA ILE A 376 -6.09 0.57 -16.85
C ILE A 376 -7.50 0.72 -17.39
N ILE A 377 -8.50 0.87 -16.53
CA ILE A 377 -9.88 1.14 -16.94
C ILE A 377 -9.94 2.38 -17.82
N LYS A 378 -9.29 3.48 -17.36
CA LYS A 378 -9.28 4.73 -18.11
C LYS A 378 -8.54 4.60 -19.45
N ALA A 379 -7.41 3.91 -19.49
CA ALA A 379 -6.69 3.62 -20.73
C ALA A 379 -7.56 2.83 -21.71
N ALA A 380 -8.30 1.82 -21.23
CA ALA A 380 -9.22 1.04 -22.05
C ALA A 380 -10.40 1.86 -22.59
N GLN A 381 -10.95 2.75 -21.79
CA GLN A 381 -12.02 3.67 -22.21
C GLN A 381 -11.52 4.64 -23.29
N LEU A 382 -10.37 5.28 -23.07
CA LEU A 382 -9.76 6.22 -24.03
C LEU A 382 -9.44 5.52 -25.37
N ARG A 383 -8.89 4.31 -25.34
CA ARG A 383 -8.61 3.54 -26.56
C ARG A 383 -9.86 3.32 -27.41
N LYS A 384 -11.02 3.09 -26.80
CA LYS A 384 -12.30 2.97 -27.54
C LYS A 384 -12.65 4.29 -28.27
N GLU A 385 -12.21 5.42 -27.72
CA GLU A 385 -12.40 6.76 -28.32
C GLU A 385 -11.27 7.14 -29.29
N GLY A 386 -10.28 6.27 -29.51
CA GLY A 386 -9.09 6.55 -30.30
C GLY A 386 -8.13 7.54 -29.66
N LYS A 387 -8.15 7.68 -28.35
CA LYS A 387 -7.31 8.56 -27.55
C LYS A 387 -6.27 7.78 -26.76
N GLU A 388 -5.22 8.48 -26.32
CA GLU A 388 -4.13 7.96 -25.51
C GLU A 388 -4.22 8.46 -24.06
N LEU A 389 -3.60 7.73 -23.14
CA LEU A 389 -3.62 8.08 -21.70
C LEU A 389 -2.89 9.41 -21.41
N ASP A 390 -1.86 9.76 -22.19
CA ASP A 390 -1.10 11.01 -22.04
C ASP A 390 -1.93 12.26 -22.35
N GLU A 391 -3.00 12.13 -23.14
CA GLU A 391 -3.92 13.24 -23.43
C GLU A 391 -4.62 13.76 -22.15
N LEU A 392 -4.83 12.89 -21.14
CA LEU A 392 -5.42 13.30 -19.85
C LEU A 392 -4.59 14.38 -19.16
N THR A 393 -3.29 14.36 -19.33
CA THR A 393 -2.35 15.25 -18.63
C THR A 393 -1.64 16.21 -19.57
N ALA A 394 -2.12 16.37 -20.81
CA ALA A 394 -1.49 17.25 -21.81
C ALA A 394 -1.37 18.72 -21.36
N ALA A 395 -2.29 19.18 -20.51
CA ALA A 395 -2.27 20.54 -19.95
C ALA A 395 -1.45 20.66 -18.65
N LEU A 396 -0.91 19.55 -18.12
CA LEU A 396 -0.09 19.57 -16.91
C LEU A 396 1.25 20.26 -17.19
N LYS A 397 1.55 21.29 -16.42
CA LYS A 397 2.85 21.95 -16.45
C LYS A 397 3.79 21.26 -15.45
N GLU A 398 4.76 20.53 -15.97
CA GLU A 398 5.79 19.94 -15.13
C GLU A 398 6.71 21.02 -14.53
N PRO A 399 7.27 20.82 -13.33
CA PRO A 399 8.24 21.76 -12.76
C PRO A 399 9.50 21.78 -13.64
N VAL A 400 10.05 22.97 -13.84
CA VAL A 400 11.29 23.16 -14.62
C VAL A 400 12.47 22.43 -13.98
N GLU A 401 12.49 22.37 -12.64
CA GLU A 401 13.49 21.64 -11.86
C GLU A 401 12.81 21.07 -10.61
N SER A 402 13.17 19.82 -10.27
CA SER A 402 12.80 19.17 -9.02
C SER A 402 14.05 18.56 -8.41
N LYS A 403 14.39 18.93 -7.16
CA LYS A 403 15.58 18.44 -6.48
C LYS A 403 15.25 18.01 -5.07
N GLU A 404 15.53 16.77 -4.76
CA GLU A 404 15.53 16.25 -3.39
C GLU A 404 16.95 16.39 -2.81
N VAL A 405 17.06 16.97 -1.61
CA VAL A 405 18.33 17.07 -0.89
C VAL A 405 18.18 16.32 0.43
N ARG A 406 19.04 15.32 0.64
CA ARG A 406 19.05 14.52 1.87
C ARG A 406 20.27 14.88 2.72
N PHE A 407 20.03 15.27 3.96
CA PHE A 407 21.07 15.54 4.93
C PHE A 407 21.16 14.40 5.94
N LYS A 408 22.38 13.98 6.24
CA LYS A 408 22.62 13.02 7.33
C LYS A 408 22.69 13.80 8.64
N ILE A 409 21.75 13.58 9.54
CA ILE A 409 21.80 14.11 10.90
C ILE A 409 22.82 13.30 11.69
N LEU A 410 23.86 13.94 12.24
CA LEU A 410 24.93 13.29 12.98
C LEU A 410 24.66 13.19 14.48
N GLU A 411 23.64 13.90 14.96
CA GLU A 411 23.23 13.89 16.36
C GLU A 411 22.65 12.53 16.75
N SER A 412 22.93 12.09 17.97
CA SER A 412 22.41 10.80 18.49
C SER A 412 20.89 10.79 18.63
N ASP A 413 20.28 11.94 18.93
CA ASP A 413 18.84 12.16 18.89
C ASP A 413 18.47 12.93 17.61
N PHE A 414 18.52 12.21 16.48
CA PHE A 414 18.22 12.79 15.17
C PHE A 414 16.78 13.32 15.07
N ARG A 415 15.85 12.78 15.87
CA ARG A 415 14.45 13.18 15.86
C ARG A 415 14.27 14.56 16.52
N ALA A 416 14.82 14.75 17.72
CA ALA A 416 14.77 16.05 18.38
C ALA A 416 15.50 17.12 17.56
N CYS A 417 16.62 16.76 16.91
CA CYS A 417 17.32 17.67 16.00
C CYS A 417 16.44 18.05 14.79
N GLY A 418 15.76 17.09 14.17
CA GLY A 418 14.84 17.33 13.06
C GLY A 418 13.65 18.20 13.45
N GLU A 419 13.02 17.91 14.57
CA GLU A 419 11.88 18.70 15.12
C GLU A 419 12.28 20.15 15.39
N LYS A 420 13.48 20.37 15.91
CA LYS A 420 14.02 21.72 16.13
C LYS A 420 14.22 22.50 14.82
N ILE A 421 14.78 21.85 13.79
CA ILE A 421 15.01 22.47 12.47
C ILE A 421 13.69 22.83 11.77
N ILE A 422 12.64 22.01 11.96
CA ILE A 422 11.33 22.26 11.35
C ILE A 422 10.54 23.32 12.12
N GLY A 423 10.79 23.45 13.42
CA GLY A 423 10.11 24.42 14.30
C GLY A 423 10.68 25.84 14.25
N ASP A 424 11.92 26.00 13.80
CA ASP A 424 12.58 27.30 13.55
C ASP A 424 12.24 27.81 12.12
#